data_f99f15fbdb0f17d34bfb773d01bf147a
#
_entry.id   f99f15fbdb0f17d34bfb773d01bf147a
#
_cell.length_a   1.000
_cell.length_b   1.000
_cell.length_c   1.000
_cell.angle_alpha   90.00
_cell.angle_beta   90.00
_cell.angle_gamma   90.00
#
_symmetry.space_group_name_H-M   'P 1'
#
loop_
_entity.id
_entity.type
_entity.pdbx_description
1 polymer ?
#
loop_
_entity_poly.entity_id
_entity_poly.type
_entity_poly.pdbx_seq_one_letter_code
_entity_poly.pdbx_strand_id
1 'polypeptide(L)'
;HAILPEIKDSFVYYGKSEKGINYNSLDDKPVHHFFLIVVPEKNNKEHLDILAKLSSKLMHDEVIKKLDKSKNYDDVIAAFSFESNIKQDTNRPFDYLAVTGCATGIAHTYMAKEKLEQKANELGLNIKVETNGSSGVENQLTHDEIKEAKGIIIASDIRVEMNRFANKKVLRVPVAKAIHEPEKLFEEVNNAKV
;
A
#
# COMPACT_ATOMS: atom_id res chain seq x y z
N HIS A 1 7.31 3.67 16.72
CA HIS A 1 7.63 5.10 16.52
C HIS A 1 7.68 5.85 17.86
N ALA A 2 8.35 6.99 17.87
CA ALA A 2 8.42 7.89 19.00
C ALA A 2 8.20 9.33 18.55
N ILE A 3 7.52 10.12 19.37
CA ILE A 3 7.30 11.55 19.17
C ILE A 3 8.09 12.26 20.26
N LEU A 4 9.04 13.10 19.89
CA LEU A 4 9.94 13.76 20.84
C LEU A 4 9.85 15.30 20.70
N PRO A 5 9.70 16.05 21.81
CA PRO A 5 9.55 17.50 21.76
C PRO A 5 10.84 18.24 21.42
N GLU A 6 12.00 17.62 21.67
CA GLU A 6 13.30 18.28 21.62
C GLU A 6 14.02 18.19 20.28
N ILE A 7 13.49 17.38 19.33
CA ILE A 7 14.08 17.23 18.01
C ILE A 7 13.47 18.19 16.99
N LYS A 8 14.25 18.56 15.98
CA LYS A 8 13.82 19.47 14.90
C LYS A 8 13.43 18.72 13.64
N ASP A 9 14.09 17.61 13.36
CA ASP A 9 13.95 16.82 12.14
C ASP A 9 13.50 15.40 12.47
N SER A 10 12.82 14.77 11.51
CA SER A 10 12.41 13.38 11.62
C SER A 10 13.55 12.43 11.25
N PHE A 11 13.65 11.31 11.93
CA PHE A 11 14.66 10.29 11.70
C PHE A 11 14.03 8.91 11.57
N VAL A 12 14.62 8.09 10.71
CA VAL A 12 14.33 6.66 10.64
C VAL A 12 15.61 5.89 10.92
N TYR A 13 15.63 5.16 12.02
CA TYR A 13 16.72 4.27 12.33
C TYR A 13 16.38 2.87 11.84
N TYR A 14 17.34 2.24 11.19
CA TYR A 14 17.24 0.87 10.72
C TYR A 14 18.17 -0.04 11.51
N GLY A 15 17.65 -1.18 11.94
CA GLY A 15 18.40 -2.25 12.58
C GLY A 15 18.14 -3.58 11.90
N LYS A 16 19.18 -4.40 11.75
CA LYS A 16 19.10 -5.73 11.17
C LYS A 16 19.60 -6.78 12.16
N SER A 17 18.87 -7.88 12.27
CA SER A 17 19.30 -9.08 12.99
C SER A 17 19.47 -10.24 12.01
N GLU A 18 20.71 -10.73 11.82
CA GLU A 18 20.97 -11.86 10.92
C GLU A 18 20.33 -13.16 11.42
N LYS A 19 20.30 -13.36 12.73
CA LYS A 19 19.70 -14.55 13.36
C LYS A 19 18.18 -14.48 13.51
N GLY A 20 17.63 -13.28 13.34
CA GLY A 20 16.25 -12.99 13.68
C GLY A 20 16.01 -12.91 15.19
N ILE A 21 14.96 -12.22 15.57
CA ILE A 21 14.53 -12.03 16.97
C ILE A 21 13.10 -12.54 17.09
N ASN A 22 12.83 -13.36 18.10
CA ASN A 22 11.44 -13.71 18.42
C ASN A 22 10.73 -12.46 18.96
N TYR A 23 9.84 -11.91 18.15
CA TYR A 23 9.11 -10.68 18.41
C TYR A 23 7.60 -10.93 18.62
N ASN A 24 7.21 -12.20 18.86
CA ASN A 24 5.82 -12.65 18.93
C ASN A 24 5.01 -12.16 17.70
N SER A 25 5.61 -12.30 16.52
CA SER A 25 4.98 -11.93 15.25
C SER A 25 3.75 -12.80 14.98
N LEU A 26 2.77 -12.27 14.24
CA LEU A 26 1.49 -12.95 13.94
C LEU A 26 1.66 -14.26 13.17
N ASP A 27 2.78 -14.41 12.44
CA ASP A 27 3.12 -15.59 11.64
C ASP A 27 4.14 -16.51 12.33
N ASP A 28 4.42 -16.28 13.62
CA ASP A 28 5.40 -17.00 14.45
C ASP A 28 6.84 -17.04 13.88
N LYS A 29 7.14 -16.18 12.89
CA LYS A 29 8.47 -16.10 12.30
C LYS A 29 9.36 -15.10 13.03
N PRO A 30 10.70 -15.34 13.06
CA PRO A 30 11.62 -14.37 13.61
C PRO A 30 11.65 -13.09 12.75
N VAL A 31 11.77 -11.94 13.43
CA VAL A 31 11.88 -10.63 12.79
C VAL A 31 13.34 -10.29 12.56
N HIS A 32 13.68 -9.90 11.33
CA HIS A 32 15.03 -9.58 10.91
C HIS A 32 15.28 -8.08 10.72
N HIS A 33 14.24 -7.31 10.37
CA HIS A 33 14.35 -5.90 10.05
C HIS A 33 13.54 -5.04 11.01
N PHE A 34 14.18 -4.05 11.59
CA PHE A 34 13.59 -3.16 12.60
C PHE A 34 13.72 -1.72 12.13
N PHE A 35 12.63 -0.96 12.20
CA PHE A 35 12.60 0.46 11.88
C PHE A 35 12.05 1.24 13.06
N LEU A 36 12.84 2.20 13.56
CA LEU A 36 12.38 3.15 14.56
C LEU A 36 12.20 4.52 13.90
N ILE A 37 10.95 4.95 13.82
CA ILE A 37 10.58 6.27 13.29
C ILE A 37 10.49 7.24 14.46
N VAL A 38 11.25 8.32 14.42
CA VAL A 38 11.27 9.37 15.44
C VAL A 38 10.93 10.68 14.78
N VAL A 39 9.90 11.37 15.27
CA VAL A 39 9.40 12.63 14.70
C VAL A 39 9.26 13.71 15.75
N PRO A 40 9.39 15.00 15.38
CA PRO A 40 9.15 16.11 16.28
C PRO A 40 7.66 16.23 16.65
N GLU A 41 7.39 16.65 17.89
CA GLU A 41 6.02 16.85 18.37
C GLU A 41 5.22 17.85 17.50
N LYS A 42 5.89 18.87 16.99
CA LYS A 42 5.26 19.90 16.14
C LYS A 42 4.78 19.36 14.78
N ASN A 43 5.32 18.22 14.33
CA ASN A 43 4.97 17.60 13.06
C ASN A 43 4.57 16.14 13.26
N ASN A 44 3.70 15.89 14.21
CA ASN A 44 3.31 14.55 14.62
C ASN A 44 2.61 13.70 13.54
N LYS A 45 2.12 14.31 12.45
CA LYS A 45 1.53 13.59 11.32
C LYS A 45 2.58 12.98 10.38
N GLU A 46 3.79 13.49 10.36
CA GLU A 46 4.85 13.04 9.46
C GLU A 46 5.21 11.56 9.67
N HIS A 47 5.09 11.05 10.92
CA HIS A 47 5.32 9.62 11.16
C HIS A 47 4.37 8.72 10.38
N LEU A 48 3.15 9.18 10.10
CA LEU A 48 2.15 8.43 9.32
C LEU A 48 2.58 8.33 7.86
N ASP A 49 3.06 9.44 7.29
CA ASP A 49 3.54 9.48 5.91
C ASP A 49 4.82 8.63 5.74
N ILE A 50 5.74 8.71 6.71
CA ILE A 50 6.94 7.86 6.73
C ILE A 50 6.55 6.39 6.83
N LEU A 51 5.63 6.04 7.72
CA LEU A 51 5.16 4.66 7.90
C LEU A 51 4.48 4.14 6.63
N ALA A 52 3.65 4.95 5.98
CA ALA A 52 2.98 4.59 4.73
C ALA A 52 4.00 4.29 3.62
N LYS A 53 4.96 5.20 3.40
CA LYS A 53 6.03 5.04 2.41
C LYS A 53 6.91 3.83 2.71
N LEU A 54 7.27 3.64 3.98
CA LEU A 54 8.07 2.49 4.42
C LEU A 54 7.33 1.17 4.19
N SER A 55 6.06 1.11 4.59
CA SER A 55 5.22 -0.08 4.41
C SER A 55 5.06 -0.43 2.93
N SER A 56 4.76 0.55 2.07
CA SER A 56 4.66 0.34 0.62
C SER A 56 5.96 -0.25 0.05
N LYS A 57 7.11 0.34 0.38
CA LYS A 57 8.41 -0.17 -0.09
C LYS A 57 8.71 -1.59 0.40
N LEU A 58 8.41 -1.91 1.66
CA LEU A 58 8.66 -3.23 2.24
C LEU A 58 7.72 -4.33 1.68
N MET A 59 6.66 -3.98 0.96
CA MET A 59 5.84 -4.96 0.24
C MET A 59 6.52 -5.57 -0.99
N HIS A 60 7.60 -4.96 -1.47
CA HIS A 60 8.36 -5.48 -2.61
C HIS A 60 9.43 -6.48 -2.16
N ASP A 61 9.33 -7.73 -2.61
CA ASP A 61 10.31 -8.78 -2.32
C ASP A 61 11.75 -8.38 -2.67
N GLU A 62 11.93 -7.58 -3.73
CA GLU A 62 13.24 -7.08 -4.14
C GLU A 62 13.85 -6.13 -3.11
N VAL A 63 13.04 -5.33 -2.42
CA VAL A 63 13.50 -4.45 -1.33
C VAL A 63 13.97 -5.32 -0.17
N ILE A 64 13.17 -6.31 0.24
CA ILE A 64 13.53 -7.25 1.32
C ILE A 64 14.83 -7.99 0.97
N LYS A 65 14.94 -8.58 -0.22
CA LYS A 65 16.15 -9.26 -0.67
C LYS A 65 17.41 -8.39 -0.65
N LYS A 66 17.26 -7.09 -0.98
CA LYS A 66 18.38 -6.13 -0.90
C LYS A 66 18.72 -5.80 0.56
N LEU A 67 17.72 -5.60 1.42
CA LEU A 67 17.92 -5.39 2.86
C LEU A 67 18.59 -6.59 3.51
N ASP A 68 18.20 -7.82 3.16
CA ASP A 68 18.85 -9.05 3.63
C ASP A 68 20.36 -9.09 3.31
N LYS A 69 20.74 -8.54 2.16
CA LYS A 69 22.14 -8.50 1.71
C LYS A 69 22.90 -7.24 2.15
N SER A 70 22.20 -6.25 2.71
CA SER A 70 22.81 -4.98 3.09
C SER A 70 23.85 -5.15 4.21
N LYS A 71 24.98 -4.43 4.10
CA LYS A 71 26.09 -4.44 5.05
C LYS A 71 26.41 -3.06 5.62
N ASN A 72 25.95 -2.01 4.97
CA ASN A 72 26.24 -0.63 5.32
C ASN A 72 25.03 0.28 4.99
N TYR A 73 25.15 1.57 5.31
CA TYR A 73 24.11 2.56 5.09
C TYR A 73 23.73 2.71 3.61
N ASP A 74 24.72 2.75 2.72
CA ASP A 74 24.48 2.95 1.27
C ASP A 74 23.70 1.79 0.66
N ASP A 75 23.95 0.56 1.09
CA ASP A 75 23.18 -0.61 0.67
C ASP A 75 21.70 -0.49 1.08
N VAL A 76 21.43 0.03 2.29
CA VAL A 76 20.08 0.24 2.79
C VAL A 76 19.37 1.31 1.96
N ILE A 77 20.03 2.44 1.69
CA ILE A 77 19.47 3.49 0.84
C ILE A 77 19.19 2.97 -0.57
N ALA A 78 20.12 2.19 -1.14
CA ALA A 78 19.94 1.57 -2.46
C ALA A 78 18.77 0.57 -2.51
N ALA A 79 18.46 -0.09 -1.39
CA ALA A 79 17.27 -0.95 -1.30
C ALA A 79 15.98 -0.14 -1.41
N PHE A 80 15.90 1.01 -0.72
CA PHE A 80 14.72 1.89 -0.76
C PHE A 80 14.62 2.75 -2.03
N SER A 81 15.70 2.92 -2.78
CA SER A 81 15.70 3.58 -4.09
C SER A 81 15.09 2.70 -5.18
N PHE A 82 14.66 1.48 -4.85
CA PHE A 82 13.94 0.63 -5.78
C PHE A 82 12.62 1.30 -6.18
N GLU A 83 12.48 1.56 -7.47
CA GLU A 83 11.21 1.97 -8.07
C GLU A 83 10.53 0.73 -8.65
N SER A 84 9.31 0.46 -8.23
CA SER A 84 8.53 -0.58 -8.87
C SER A 84 8.29 -0.17 -10.33
N ASN A 85 8.67 -1.02 -11.26
CA ASN A 85 8.37 -0.82 -12.69
C ASN A 85 6.87 -1.06 -13.01
N ILE A 86 5.98 -0.81 -12.06
CA ILE A 86 4.53 -0.82 -12.29
C ILE A 86 4.23 0.42 -13.15
N LYS A 87 4.41 0.28 -14.47
CA LYS A 87 4.01 1.31 -15.43
C LYS A 87 2.51 1.20 -15.62
N GLN A 88 1.78 2.08 -14.98
CA GLN A 88 0.42 2.36 -15.40
C GLN A 88 0.50 2.97 -16.81
N ASP A 89 -0.13 2.33 -17.76
CA ASP A 89 -0.23 2.90 -19.12
C ASP A 89 -1.32 3.98 -19.11
N THR A 90 -0.88 5.22 -18.92
CA THR A 90 -1.78 6.39 -18.90
C THR A 90 -2.39 6.69 -20.27
N ASN A 91 -1.90 6.06 -21.35
CA ASN A 91 -2.42 6.23 -22.71
C ASN A 91 -3.56 5.24 -23.03
N ARG A 92 -3.86 4.33 -22.13
CA ARG A 92 -4.90 3.31 -22.28
C ARG A 92 -5.95 3.47 -21.17
N PRO A 93 -7.26 3.29 -21.46
CA PRO A 93 -8.29 3.25 -20.41
C PRO A 93 -7.96 2.23 -19.31
N PHE A 94 -8.40 2.49 -18.11
CA PHE A 94 -8.24 1.54 -17.00
C PHE A 94 -9.21 0.37 -17.16
N ASP A 95 -8.69 -0.84 -17.11
CA ASP A 95 -9.52 -2.05 -17.14
C ASP A 95 -10.36 -2.14 -15.87
N TYR A 96 -9.73 -1.87 -14.73
CA TYR A 96 -10.36 -1.87 -13.41
C TYR A 96 -10.00 -0.62 -12.62
N LEU A 97 -10.87 -0.29 -11.68
CA LEU A 97 -10.62 0.74 -10.68
C LEU A 97 -10.68 0.10 -9.30
N ALA A 98 -9.95 0.68 -8.35
CA ALA A 98 -10.07 0.25 -6.97
C ALA A 98 -10.11 1.45 -6.01
N VAL A 99 -10.71 1.23 -4.84
CA VAL A 99 -10.65 2.14 -3.70
C VAL A 99 -10.14 1.36 -2.52
N THR A 100 -9.07 1.82 -1.89
CA THR A 100 -8.53 1.21 -0.67
C THR A 100 -8.67 2.15 0.52
N GLY A 101 -8.93 1.58 1.70
CA GLY A 101 -9.05 2.36 2.93
C GLY A 101 -9.08 1.47 4.17
N CYS A 102 -8.42 1.90 5.24
CA CYS A 102 -8.47 1.22 6.52
C CYS A 102 -8.75 2.20 7.66
N ALA A 103 -9.10 1.70 8.84
CA ALA A 103 -9.49 2.53 9.98
C ALA A 103 -8.41 3.55 10.39
N THR A 104 -7.14 3.20 10.27
CA THR A 104 -6.02 4.11 10.53
C THR A 104 -5.63 4.96 9.33
N GLY A 105 -6.07 4.57 8.12
CA GLY A 105 -5.72 5.26 6.86
C GLY A 105 -4.24 5.16 6.49
N ILE A 106 -3.51 4.15 6.99
CA ILE A 106 -2.05 4.08 6.85
C ILE A 106 -1.65 2.77 6.14
N ALA A 107 -1.01 1.85 6.87
CA ALA A 107 -0.31 0.71 6.29
C ALA A 107 -1.20 -0.13 5.36
N HIS A 108 -2.34 -0.62 5.84
CA HIS A 108 -3.20 -1.51 5.05
C HIS A 108 -3.75 -0.85 3.79
N THR A 109 -4.03 0.46 3.83
CA THR A 109 -4.50 1.22 2.66
C THR A 109 -3.49 1.17 1.53
N TYR A 110 -2.21 1.48 1.83
CA TYR A 110 -1.15 1.51 0.83
C TYR A 110 -0.67 0.11 0.43
N MET A 111 -0.64 -0.84 1.38
CA MET A 111 -0.32 -2.24 1.10
C MET A 111 -1.34 -2.86 0.12
N ALA A 112 -2.62 -2.61 0.33
CA ALA A 112 -3.68 -3.08 -0.57
C ALA A 112 -3.55 -2.48 -1.97
N LYS A 113 -3.29 -1.16 -2.07
CA LYS A 113 -2.99 -0.51 -3.35
C LYS A 113 -1.85 -1.22 -4.07
N GLU A 114 -0.70 -1.35 -3.42
CA GLU A 114 0.51 -1.93 -4.00
C GLU A 114 0.28 -3.36 -4.50
N LYS A 115 -0.44 -4.18 -3.71
CA LYS A 115 -0.74 -5.57 -4.10
C LYS A 115 -1.71 -5.64 -5.28
N LEU A 116 -2.70 -4.77 -5.35
CA LEU A 116 -3.62 -4.70 -6.49
C LEU A 116 -2.90 -4.24 -7.76
N GLU A 117 -2.06 -3.21 -7.68
CA GLU A 117 -1.28 -2.70 -8.83
C GLU A 117 -0.26 -3.74 -9.31
N GLN A 118 0.45 -4.40 -8.38
CA GLN A 118 1.38 -5.48 -8.70
C GLN A 118 0.68 -6.61 -9.43
N LYS A 119 -0.44 -7.11 -8.88
CA LYS A 119 -1.18 -8.23 -9.47
C LYS A 119 -1.81 -7.85 -10.81
N ALA A 120 -2.35 -6.65 -10.96
CA ALA A 120 -2.85 -6.16 -12.23
C ALA A 120 -1.76 -6.17 -13.32
N ASN A 121 -0.57 -5.67 -12.97
CA ASN A 121 0.58 -5.68 -13.89
C ASN A 121 1.00 -7.10 -14.29
N GLU A 122 1.03 -8.06 -13.35
CA GLU A 122 1.30 -9.48 -13.64
C GLU A 122 0.27 -10.09 -14.60
N LEU A 123 -1.00 -9.67 -14.49
CA LEU A 123 -2.10 -10.11 -15.35
C LEU A 123 -2.21 -9.31 -16.66
N GLY A 124 -1.34 -8.33 -16.90
CA GLY A 124 -1.39 -7.44 -18.08
C GLY A 124 -2.59 -6.48 -18.06
N LEU A 125 -3.18 -6.22 -16.90
CA LEU A 125 -4.32 -5.35 -16.68
C LEU A 125 -3.86 -3.94 -16.30
N ASN A 126 -4.64 -2.93 -16.71
CA ASN A 126 -4.43 -1.55 -16.32
C ASN A 126 -5.41 -1.18 -15.19
N ILE A 127 -4.90 -0.78 -14.03
CA ILE A 127 -5.70 -0.45 -12.85
C ILE A 127 -5.32 0.93 -12.31
N LYS A 128 -6.31 1.69 -11.86
CA LYS A 128 -6.09 2.89 -11.02
C LYS A 128 -6.65 2.66 -9.63
N VAL A 129 -5.86 2.97 -8.61
CA VAL A 129 -6.25 2.79 -7.21
C VAL A 129 -6.32 4.13 -6.51
N GLU A 130 -7.51 4.49 -6.07
CA GLU A 130 -7.76 5.59 -5.14
C GLU A 130 -7.47 5.11 -3.72
N THR A 131 -6.72 5.90 -2.96
CA THR A 131 -6.46 5.60 -1.56
C THR A 131 -7.16 6.61 -0.64
N ASN A 132 -7.89 6.09 0.35
CA ASN A 132 -8.46 6.89 1.44
C ASN A 132 -7.53 6.75 2.65
N GLY A 133 -6.46 7.53 2.65
CA GLY A 133 -5.42 7.51 3.67
C GLY A 133 -5.62 8.56 4.76
N SER A 134 -4.72 8.56 5.75
CA SER A 134 -4.70 9.56 6.83
C SER A 134 -4.43 10.98 6.34
N SER A 135 -3.73 11.12 5.21
CA SER A 135 -3.46 12.40 4.54
C SER A 135 -4.60 12.88 3.65
N GLY A 136 -5.67 12.09 3.54
CA GLY A 136 -6.82 12.36 2.67
C GLY A 136 -6.95 11.38 1.51
N VAL A 137 -7.67 11.81 0.47
CA VAL A 137 -7.88 11.01 -0.75
C VAL A 137 -6.77 11.31 -1.75
N GLU A 138 -6.07 10.26 -2.20
CA GLU A 138 -5.08 10.36 -3.28
C GLU A 138 -5.57 9.60 -4.51
N ASN A 139 -5.14 10.01 -5.71
CA ASN A 139 -5.50 9.40 -6.98
C ASN A 139 -7.02 9.26 -7.18
N GLN A 140 -7.78 10.27 -6.79
CA GLN A 140 -9.25 10.25 -6.88
C GLN A 140 -9.72 9.79 -8.25
N LEU A 141 -10.69 8.87 -8.25
CA LEU A 141 -11.31 8.35 -9.47
C LEU A 141 -12.26 9.38 -10.06
N THR A 142 -12.09 9.67 -11.34
CA THR A 142 -12.97 10.58 -12.07
C THR A 142 -14.24 9.89 -12.56
N HIS A 143 -15.26 10.67 -12.92
CA HIS A 143 -16.50 10.14 -13.46
C HIS A 143 -16.30 9.38 -14.77
N ASP A 144 -15.43 9.89 -15.65
CA ASP A 144 -15.14 9.28 -16.94
C ASP A 144 -14.40 7.96 -16.78
N GLU A 145 -13.39 7.90 -15.89
CA GLU A 145 -12.71 6.64 -15.57
C GLU A 145 -13.68 5.58 -15.02
N ILE A 146 -14.59 6.00 -14.10
CA ILE A 146 -15.62 5.12 -13.55
C ILE A 146 -16.54 4.59 -14.67
N LYS A 147 -16.92 5.45 -15.61
CA LYS A 147 -17.80 5.09 -16.71
C LYS A 147 -17.16 4.06 -17.65
N GLU A 148 -15.87 4.16 -17.91
CA GLU A 148 -15.15 3.29 -18.86
C GLU A 148 -14.71 1.96 -18.27
N ALA A 149 -14.39 1.91 -16.98
CA ALA A 149 -13.88 0.70 -16.32
C ALA A 149 -14.85 -0.49 -16.39
N LYS A 150 -14.30 -1.70 -16.52
CA LYS A 150 -15.05 -2.97 -16.55
C LYS A 150 -15.64 -3.34 -15.19
N GLY A 151 -14.96 -2.94 -14.10
CA GLY A 151 -15.39 -3.23 -12.73
C GLY A 151 -14.59 -2.44 -11.70
N ILE A 152 -15.12 -2.40 -10.48
CA ILE A 152 -14.57 -1.60 -9.37
C ILE A 152 -14.40 -2.48 -8.14
N ILE A 153 -13.23 -2.45 -7.54
CA ILE A 153 -12.90 -3.18 -6.31
C ILE A 153 -12.86 -2.17 -5.15
N ILE A 154 -13.74 -2.32 -4.19
CA ILE A 154 -13.75 -1.53 -2.96
C ILE A 154 -13.17 -2.40 -1.83
N ALA A 155 -11.85 -2.28 -1.61
CA ALA A 155 -11.12 -2.97 -0.56
C ALA A 155 -10.95 -2.02 0.64
N SER A 156 -11.99 -1.92 1.47
CA SER A 156 -12.03 -0.87 2.49
C SER A 156 -12.79 -1.30 3.74
N ASP A 157 -12.19 -0.99 4.90
CA ASP A 157 -12.80 -1.15 6.23
C ASP A 157 -13.48 0.15 6.71
N ILE A 158 -13.37 1.23 5.94
CA ILE A 158 -14.06 2.50 6.21
C ILE A 158 -15.19 2.74 5.20
N ARG A 159 -16.04 3.69 5.51
CA ARG A 159 -17.16 4.04 4.63
C ARG A 159 -16.63 4.70 3.35
N VAL A 160 -17.02 4.14 2.21
CA VAL A 160 -16.78 4.71 0.88
C VAL A 160 -18.10 5.22 0.31
N GLU A 161 -18.08 6.37 -0.36
CA GLU A 161 -19.26 6.93 -1.02
C GLU A 161 -19.60 6.11 -2.28
N MET A 162 -20.65 5.29 -2.17
CA MET A 162 -21.04 4.32 -3.20
C MET A 162 -21.84 4.92 -4.36
N ASN A 163 -22.48 6.06 -4.15
CA ASN A 163 -23.39 6.67 -5.16
C ASN A 163 -22.67 6.95 -6.49
N ARG A 164 -21.37 7.26 -6.45
CA ARG A 164 -20.57 7.53 -7.65
C ARG A 164 -20.31 6.29 -8.51
N PHE A 165 -20.57 5.10 -7.98
CA PHE A 165 -20.37 3.82 -8.67
C PHE A 165 -21.69 3.18 -9.15
N ALA A 166 -22.78 3.93 -9.16
CA ALA A 166 -24.07 3.46 -9.63
C ALA A 166 -23.95 2.87 -11.07
N ASN A 167 -24.66 1.77 -11.32
CA ASN A 167 -24.67 1.05 -12.60
C ASN A 167 -23.30 0.44 -13.01
N LYS A 168 -22.42 0.17 -12.04
CA LYS A 168 -21.13 -0.51 -12.28
C LYS A 168 -21.08 -1.83 -11.49
N LYS A 169 -20.32 -2.77 -12.01
CA LYS A 169 -19.95 -3.97 -11.25
C LYS A 169 -19.04 -3.57 -10.10
N VAL A 170 -19.48 -3.74 -8.88
CA VAL A 170 -18.73 -3.37 -7.68
C VAL A 170 -18.55 -4.57 -6.76
N LEU A 171 -17.31 -4.92 -6.50
CA LEU A 171 -16.94 -5.90 -5.49
C LEU A 171 -16.52 -5.18 -4.21
N ARG A 172 -17.17 -5.48 -3.09
CA ARG A 172 -16.80 -4.92 -1.77
C ARG A 172 -16.20 -6.00 -0.91
N VAL A 173 -15.01 -5.71 -0.39
CA VAL A 173 -14.24 -6.64 0.48
C VAL A 173 -13.52 -5.87 1.59
N PRO A 174 -13.17 -6.53 2.71
CA PRO A 174 -12.25 -5.96 3.68
C PRO A 174 -10.89 -5.66 3.04
N VAL A 175 -10.20 -4.63 3.52
CA VAL A 175 -8.88 -4.23 2.98
C VAL A 175 -7.86 -5.36 3.02
N ALA A 176 -7.90 -6.19 4.05
CA ALA A 176 -7.01 -7.35 4.20
C ALA A 176 -7.11 -8.34 3.03
N LYS A 177 -8.30 -8.51 2.41
CA LYS A 177 -8.46 -9.44 1.29
C LYS A 177 -7.66 -8.99 0.06
N ALA A 178 -7.56 -7.67 -0.18
CA ALA A 178 -6.74 -7.14 -1.26
C ALA A 178 -5.22 -7.30 -1.03
N ILE A 179 -4.81 -7.43 0.23
CA ILE A 179 -3.41 -7.70 0.58
C ILE A 179 -3.05 -9.18 0.38
N HIS A 180 -3.93 -10.08 0.82
CA HIS A 180 -3.63 -11.51 0.89
C HIS A 180 -4.05 -12.29 -0.35
N GLU A 181 -5.13 -11.87 -1.04
CA GLU A 181 -5.74 -12.60 -2.15
C GLU A 181 -6.07 -11.68 -3.35
N PRO A 182 -5.15 -10.80 -3.80
CA PRO A 182 -5.47 -9.79 -4.82
C PRO A 182 -5.92 -10.42 -6.14
N GLU A 183 -5.39 -11.59 -6.52
CA GLU A 183 -5.74 -12.29 -7.75
C GLU A 183 -7.22 -12.67 -7.81
N LYS A 184 -7.75 -13.23 -6.73
CA LYS A 184 -9.17 -13.62 -6.65
C LYS A 184 -10.11 -12.44 -6.84
N LEU A 185 -9.70 -11.22 -6.46
CA LEU A 185 -10.54 -10.04 -6.57
C LEU A 185 -10.82 -9.67 -8.03
N PHE A 186 -9.85 -9.88 -8.94
CA PHE A 186 -10.05 -9.64 -10.38
C PHE A 186 -11.03 -10.65 -11.00
N GLU A 187 -11.06 -11.89 -10.51
CA GLU A 187 -12.02 -12.90 -10.94
C GLU A 187 -13.42 -12.60 -10.37
N GLU A 188 -13.49 -12.29 -9.06
CA GLU A 188 -14.74 -12.04 -8.36
C GLU A 188 -15.45 -10.78 -8.88
N VAL A 189 -14.73 -9.70 -9.19
CA VAL A 189 -15.33 -8.45 -9.72
C VAL A 189 -15.95 -8.66 -11.10
N ASN A 190 -15.40 -9.55 -11.92
CA ASN A 190 -16.00 -9.89 -13.22
C ASN A 190 -17.36 -10.57 -13.05
N ASN A 191 -17.54 -11.32 -11.98
CA ASN A 191 -18.77 -12.06 -11.65
C ASN A 191 -19.72 -11.23 -10.76
N ALA A 192 -19.32 -10.02 -10.32
CA ALA A 192 -20.17 -9.15 -9.53
C ALA A 192 -21.41 -8.70 -10.35
N LYS A 193 -22.51 -8.51 -9.65
CA LYS A 193 -23.73 -7.93 -10.26
C LYS A 193 -23.58 -6.41 -10.35
N VAL A 194 -24.25 -5.85 -11.34
CA VAL A 194 -24.44 -4.39 -11.49
C VAL A 194 -25.46 -3.91 -10.49
#